data_887c53efd96454db3cb0e60a5131fadf
#
_entry.id   887c53efd96454db3cb0e60a5131fadf
#
_cell.length_a   1.000
_cell.length_b   1.000
_cell.length_c   1.000
_cell.angle_alpha   90.00
_cell.angle_beta   90.00
_cell.angle_gamma   90.00
#
_symmetry.space_group_name_H-M   'P 1'
#
loop_
_entity.id
_entity.type
_entity.pdbx_description
1 polymer ?
#
loop_
_entity_poly.entity_id
_entity_poly.type
_entity_poly.pdbx_seq_one_letter_code
_entity_poly.pdbx_strand_id
1 'polypeptide(L)'
;MSSLVVLALASNDLWGRLPYNVGVTLPNLLVFNFCFNKFTGGIPGSLHNLTNIKVIRMAHNLLEGTVPPGLGNLPYLEMYNIGYNNIVSTGDDGVEYIITSLTNSSLLKFLALDGNPLGGEILESVGNLSKVLGKLYIGESRISGNILIHASQGSHQRKK
;
A
#
# COMPACT_ATOMS: atom_id res chain seq x y z
N MET A 1 -18.58 3.51 -18.19
CA MET A 1 -17.10 3.75 -18.25
C MET A 1 -16.28 2.47 -17.99
N SER A 2 -16.82 1.29 -18.30
CA SER A 2 -16.16 -0.01 -18.03
C SER A 2 -14.84 -0.23 -18.80
N SER A 3 -14.58 0.54 -19.85
CA SER A 3 -13.32 0.51 -20.62
C SER A 3 -12.21 1.42 -20.04
N LEU A 4 -12.49 2.14 -18.95
CA LEU A 4 -11.51 3.05 -18.36
C LEU A 4 -10.36 2.26 -17.71
N VAL A 5 -9.13 2.55 -18.12
CA VAL A 5 -7.90 1.92 -17.59
C VAL A 5 -7.09 2.84 -16.70
N VAL A 6 -7.21 4.15 -16.87
CA VAL A 6 -6.52 5.16 -16.05
C VAL A 6 -7.54 6.15 -15.52
N LEU A 7 -7.60 6.31 -14.21
CA LEU A 7 -8.34 7.35 -13.52
C LEU A 7 -7.36 8.15 -12.66
N ALA A 8 -7.00 9.34 -13.11
CA ALA A 8 -6.03 10.20 -12.46
C ALA A 8 -6.62 11.60 -12.22
N LEU A 9 -6.88 11.94 -10.98
CA LEU A 9 -7.50 13.18 -10.53
C LEU A 9 -6.63 13.91 -9.48
N ALA A 10 -5.32 13.63 -9.48
CA ALA A 10 -4.39 14.18 -8.50
C ALA A 10 -4.29 15.71 -8.59
N SER A 11 -3.94 16.33 -7.45
CA SER A 11 -3.69 17.77 -7.32
C SER A 11 -4.89 18.63 -7.71
N ASN A 12 -6.01 18.37 -7.07
CA ASN A 12 -7.24 19.14 -7.18
C ASN A 12 -7.80 19.46 -5.79
N ASP A 13 -8.95 20.09 -5.74
CA ASP A 13 -9.73 20.38 -4.52
C ASP A 13 -10.96 19.46 -4.37
N LEU A 14 -10.87 18.23 -4.86
CA LEU A 14 -11.95 17.27 -4.79
C LEU A 14 -12.16 16.78 -3.35
N TRP A 15 -13.41 16.64 -2.94
CA TRP A 15 -13.82 16.28 -1.58
C TRP A 15 -14.94 15.23 -1.57
N GLY A 16 -15.28 14.76 -0.39
CA GLY A 16 -16.29 13.72 -0.18
C GLY A 16 -15.64 12.36 -0.04
N ARG A 17 -16.43 11.31 -0.17
CA ARG A 17 -15.96 9.93 -0.05
C ARG A 17 -15.66 9.35 -1.42
N LEU A 18 -14.63 8.51 -1.49
CA LEU A 18 -14.39 7.69 -2.67
C LEU A 18 -15.55 6.71 -2.86
N PRO A 19 -16.01 6.45 -4.10
CA PRO A 19 -17.08 5.50 -4.34
C PRO A 19 -16.71 4.10 -3.86
N TYR A 20 -17.49 3.50 -2.95
CA TYR A 20 -17.20 2.20 -2.36
C TYR A 20 -17.14 1.06 -3.39
N ASN A 21 -17.82 1.22 -4.51
CA ASN A 21 -17.91 0.23 -5.59
C ASN A 21 -17.05 0.55 -6.81
N VAL A 22 -16.04 1.42 -6.69
CA VAL A 22 -15.20 1.87 -7.80
C VAL A 22 -14.56 0.70 -8.56
N GLY A 23 -14.11 -0.35 -7.85
CA GLY A 23 -13.54 -1.54 -8.48
C GLY A 23 -14.56 -2.41 -9.23
N VAL A 24 -15.85 -2.27 -8.91
CA VAL A 24 -16.93 -2.96 -9.63
C VAL A 24 -17.35 -2.18 -10.87
N THR A 25 -17.45 -0.86 -10.72
CA THR A 25 -17.91 0.02 -11.82
C THR A 25 -16.83 0.28 -12.86
N LEU A 26 -15.56 0.15 -12.49
CA LEU A 26 -14.38 0.38 -13.33
C LEU A 26 -13.47 -0.86 -13.32
N PRO A 27 -13.92 -2.02 -13.80
CA PRO A 27 -13.24 -3.30 -13.61
C PRO A 27 -11.91 -3.43 -14.37
N ASN A 28 -11.65 -2.55 -15.32
CA ASN A 28 -10.45 -2.58 -16.15
C ASN A 28 -9.37 -1.58 -15.71
N LEU A 29 -9.52 -0.95 -14.53
CA LEU A 29 -8.52 -0.01 -14.03
C LEU A 29 -7.17 -0.69 -13.83
N LEU A 30 -6.14 -0.02 -14.35
CA LEU A 30 -4.73 -0.30 -14.12
C LEU A 30 -4.09 0.77 -13.24
N VAL A 31 -4.60 2.00 -13.29
CA VAL A 31 -4.09 3.15 -12.53
C VAL A 31 -5.24 3.88 -11.86
N PHE A 32 -5.15 4.00 -10.53
CA PHE A 32 -6.01 4.81 -9.69
C PHE A 32 -5.15 5.84 -8.95
N ASN A 33 -5.27 7.13 -9.31
CA ASN A 33 -4.46 8.20 -8.74
C ASN A 33 -5.31 9.39 -8.31
N PHE A 34 -5.42 9.58 -6.98
CA PHE A 34 -6.20 10.61 -6.31
C PHE A 34 -5.37 11.45 -5.33
N CYS A 35 -4.03 11.42 -5.44
CA CYS A 35 -3.16 12.17 -4.54
C CYS A 35 -3.48 13.67 -4.50
N PHE A 36 -3.22 14.29 -3.34
CA PHE A 36 -3.37 15.74 -3.15
C PHE A 36 -4.80 16.23 -3.45
N ASN A 37 -5.74 15.76 -2.65
CA ASN A 37 -7.14 16.18 -2.65
C ASN A 37 -7.67 16.26 -1.20
N LYS A 38 -8.97 16.33 -1.02
CA LYS A 38 -9.65 16.44 0.29
C LYS A 38 -10.64 15.29 0.50
N PHE A 39 -10.36 14.11 -0.04
CA PHE A 39 -11.21 12.92 0.14
C PHE A 39 -11.19 12.43 1.59
N THR A 40 -12.36 12.07 2.07
CA THR A 40 -12.62 11.54 3.43
C THR A 40 -13.15 10.11 3.38
N GLY A 41 -13.34 9.51 4.55
CA GLY A 41 -13.83 8.13 4.68
C GLY A 41 -12.76 7.10 4.38
N GLY A 42 -13.17 5.84 4.25
CA GLY A 42 -12.25 4.72 4.09
C GLY A 42 -11.77 4.49 2.66
N ILE A 43 -10.70 3.72 2.53
CA ILE A 43 -10.24 3.19 1.24
C ILE A 43 -11.30 2.21 0.72
N PRO A 44 -11.79 2.35 -0.53
CA PRO A 44 -12.76 1.42 -1.08
C PRO A 44 -12.19 0.00 -1.20
N GLY A 45 -12.78 -0.96 -0.48
CA GLY A 45 -12.33 -2.37 -0.52
C GLY A 45 -12.39 -2.98 -1.92
N SER A 46 -13.30 -2.50 -2.77
CA SER A 46 -13.42 -2.95 -4.15
C SER A 46 -12.19 -2.68 -5.02
N LEU A 47 -11.32 -1.71 -4.65
CA LEU A 47 -10.02 -1.49 -5.30
C LEU A 47 -9.12 -2.71 -5.20
N HIS A 48 -9.14 -3.41 -4.06
CA HIS A 48 -8.32 -4.60 -3.83
C HIS A 48 -8.87 -5.86 -4.51
N ASN A 49 -10.00 -5.76 -5.19
CA ASN A 49 -10.54 -6.82 -6.04
C ASN A 49 -10.11 -6.67 -7.52
N LEU A 50 -9.46 -5.58 -7.87
CA LEU A 50 -8.93 -5.32 -9.22
C LEU A 50 -7.61 -6.06 -9.42
N THR A 51 -7.69 -7.36 -9.76
CA THR A 51 -6.51 -8.23 -9.85
C THR A 51 -5.44 -7.79 -10.86
N ASN A 52 -5.79 -6.94 -11.81
CA ASN A 52 -4.87 -6.41 -12.82
C ASN A 52 -4.31 -5.01 -12.50
N ILE A 53 -4.73 -4.41 -11.39
CA ILE A 53 -4.31 -3.05 -11.06
C ILE A 53 -2.79 -3.01 -10.81
N LYS A 54 -2.16 -1.95 -11.30
CA LYS A 54 -0.72 -1.72 -11.20
C LYS A 54 -0.37 -0.59 -10.25
N VAL A 55 -1.20 0.45 -10.19
CA VAL A 55 -0.92 1.66 -9.44
C VAL A 55 -2.13 2.08 -8.63
N ILE A 56 -1.96 2.17 -7.31
CA ILE A 56 -2.92 2.76 -6.37
C ILE A 56 -2.21 3.89 -5.64
N ARG A 57 -2.68 5.12 -5.83
CA ARG A 57 -2.13 6.32 -5.21
C ARG A 57 -3.24 7.19 -4.65
N MET A 58 -3.23 7.37 -3.32
CA MET A 58 -4.23 8.17 -2.59
C MET A 58 -3.57 9.06 -1.52
N ALA A 59 -2.25 9.30 -1.65
CA ALA A 59 -1.51 10.09 -0.67
C ALA A 59 -2.00 11.54 -0.58
N HIS A 60 -1.80 12.16 0.59
CA HIS A 60 -2.20 13.54 0.87
C HIS A 60 -3.70 13.77 0.64
N ASN A 61 -4.49 13.09 1.46
CA ASN A 61 -5.94 13.23 1.59
C ASN A 61 -6.34 13.21 3.08
N LEU A 62 -7.59 13.06 3.35
CA LEU A 62 -8.17 12.96 4.70
C LEU A 62 -8.80 11.58 4.91
N LEU A 63 -8.27 10.55 4.25
CA LEU A 63 -8.77 9.18 4.37
C LEU A 63 -8.54 8.65 5.77
N GLU A 64 -9.47 7.84 6.26
CA GLU A 64 -9.48 7.28 7.62
C GLU A 64 -9.84 5.79 7.62
N GLY A 65 -9.89 5.20 8.80
CA GLY A 65 -10.17 3.77 8.93
C GLY A 65 -8.95 2.92 8.61
N THR A 66 -9.16 1.68 8.26
CA THR A 66 -8.11 0.70 8.05
C THR A 66 -7.91 0.37 6.58
N VAL A 67 -6.75 -0.19 6.23
CA VAL A 67 -6.55 -0.78 4.91
C VAL A 67 -7.47 -1.98 4.76
N PRO A 68 -8.37 -1.99 3.76
CA PRO A 68 -9.31 -3.09 3.59
C PRO A 68 -8.62 -4.39 3.20
N PRO A 69 -9.27 -5.55 3.42
CA PRO A 69 -8.72 -6.84 2.99
C PRO A 69 -8.58 -6.95 1.47
N GLY A 70 -7.89 -7.98 1.01
CA GLY A 70 -7.70 -8.26 -0.42
C GLY A 70 -6.43 -7.67 -1.03
N LEU A 71 -5.66 -6.86 -0.29
CA LEU A 71 -4.41 -6.29 -0.78
C LEU A 71 -3.41 -7.36 -1.25
N GLY A 72 -3.40 -8.53 -0.61
CA GLY A 72 -2.56 -9.68 -1.01
C GLY A 72 -2.97 -10.35 -2.34
N ASN A 73 -4.09 -9.97 -2.94
CA ASN A 73 -4.60 -10.52 -4.19
C ASN A 73 -4.27 -9.66 -5.42
N LEU A 74 -3.27 -8.79 -5.32
CA LEU A 74 -2.86 -7.85 -6.36
C LEU A 74 -1.48 -8.20 -6.93
N PRO A 75 -1.36 -9.26 -7.76
CA PRO A 75 -0.06 -9.78 -8.21
C PRO A 75 0.69 -8.81 -9.15
N TYR A 76 -0.03 -7.91 -9.81
CA TYR A 76 0.56 -6.94 -10.75
C TYR A 76 0.80 -5.56 -10.15
N LEU A 77 0.55 -5.41 -8.84
CA LEU A 77 0.74 -4.13 -8.16
C LEU A 77 2.22 -3.72 -8.18
N GLU A 78 2.49 -2.57 -8.77
CA GLU A 78 3.83 -1.97 -8.86
C GLU A 78 4.02 -0.81 -7.89
N MET A 79 2.94 -0.11 -7.56
CA MET A 79 2.96 1.05 -6.67
C MET A 79 1.72 1.08 -5.77
N TYR A 80 1.96 1.18 -4.46
CA TYR A 80 0.93 1.43 -3.46
C TYR A 80 1.34 2.62 -2.59
N ASN A 81 0.59 3.70 -2.66
CA ASN A 81 0.87 4.93 -1.93
C ASN A 81 -0.39 5.47 -1.26
N ILE A 82 -0.43 5.35 0.06
CA ILE A 82 -1.49 5.90 0.91
C ILE A 82 -0.94 6.90 1.93
N GLY A 83 0.27 7.38 1.74
CA GLY A 83 0.96 8.28 2.66
C GLY A 83 0.18 9.55 2.98
N TYR A 84 0.42 10.12 4.16
CA TYR A 84 -0.19 11.37 4.62
C TYR A 84 -1.73 11.37 4.55
N ASN A 85 -2.30 10.47 5.33
CA ASN A 85 -3.73 10.33 5.59
C ASN A 85 -3.96 10.07 7.09
N ASN A 86 -5.14 9.67 7.49
CA ASN A 86 -5.50 9.30 8.84
C ASN A 86 -5.77 7.78 8.96
N ILE A 87 -5.06 6.98 8.17
CA ILE A 87 -5.22 5.52 8.15
C ILE A 87 -4.63 4.94 9.44
N VAL A 88 -5.38 4.06 10.06
CA VAL A 88 -4.97 3.31 11.25
C VAL A 88 -4.85 1.83 10.91
N SER A 89 -4.19 1.07 11.77
CA SER A 89 -4.17 -0.39 11.66
C SER A 89 -5.26 -1.04 12.48
N THR A 90 -5.56 -2.30 12.19
CA THR A 90 -6.43 -3.14 13.01
C THR A 90 -5.60 -3.93 14.03
N GLY A 91 -6.01 -3.86 15.31
CA GLY A 91 -5.40 -4.66 16.38
C GLY A 91 -3.93 -4.36 16.66
N ASP A 92 -3.25 -5.32 17.27
CA ASP A 92 -1.86 -5.17 17.71
C ASP A 92 -0.82 -5.34 16.58
N ASP A 93 -1.24 -5.86 15.43
CA ASP A 93 -0.33 -6.16 14.30
C ASP A 93 0.16 -4.89 13.57
N GLY A 94 -0.56 -3.79 13.70
CA GLY A 94 -0.11 -2.50 13.17
C GLY A 94 0.22 -2.54 11.67
N VAL A 95 1.33 -1.92 11.33
CA VAL A 95 1.87 -1.89 9.96
C VAL A 95 2.19 -3.28 9.40
N GLU A 96 2.46 -4.25 10.28
CA GLU A 96 2.82 -5.61 9.90
C GLU A 96 1.74 -6.30 9.05
N TYR A 97 0.45 -6.06 9.35
CA TYR A 97 -0.65 -6.59 8.56
C TYR A 97 -0.55 -6.16 7.08
N ILE A 98 -0.24 -4.89 6.83
CA ILE A 98 -0.14 -4.35 5.47
C ILE A 98 1.07 -4.96 4.76
N ILE A 99 2.22 -5.00 5.44
CA ILE A 99 3.47 -5.52 4.89
C ILE A 99 3.31 -7.01 4.55
N THR A 100 2.79 -7.82 5.46
CA THR A 100 2.55 -9.24 5.24
C THR A 100 1.60 -9.47 4.06
N SER A 101 0.54 -8.66 3.94
CA SER A 101 -0.38 -8.76 2.80
C SER A 101 0.31 -8.50 1.47
N LEU A 102 1.31 -7.63 1.44
CA LEU A 102 2.02 -7.26 0.20
C LEU A 102 3.15 -8.23 -0.20
N THR A 103 3.45 -9.25 0.59
CA THR A 103 4.50 -10.22 0.26
C THR A 103 4.23 -11.00 -1.03
N ASN A 104 2.96 -11.13 -1.44
CA ASN A 104 2.56 -11.75 -2.70
C ASN A 104 2.66 -10.82 -3.92
N SER A 105 2.84 -9.52 -3.70
CA SER A 105 2.95 -8.53 -4.79
C SER A 105 4.40 -8.47 -5.29
N SER A 106 4.81 -9.48 -6.06
CA SER A 106 6.21 -9.67 -6.48
C SER A 106 6.74 -8.59 -7.44
N LEU A 107 5.88 -7.76 -8.00
CA LEU A 107 6.22 -6.65 -8.90
C LEU A 107 6.22 -5.30 -8.20
N LEU A 108 5.97 -5.26 -6.89
CA LEU A 108 5.91 -4.01 -6.12
C LEU A 108 7.27 -3.31 -6.10
N LYS A 109 7.31 -2.10 -6.62
CA LYS A 109 8.51 -1.25 -6.75
C LYS A 109 8.53 -0.09 -5.77
N PHE A 110 7.34 0.35 -5.35
CA PHE A 110 7.15 1.52 -4.51
C PHE A 110 6.06 1.27 -3.48
N LEU A 111 6.39 1.44 -2.20
CA LEU A 111 5.45 1.36 -1.09
C LEU A 111 5.60 2.60 -0.21
N ALA A 112 4.54 3.38 -0.04
CA ALA A 112 4.50 4.52 0.87
C ALA A 112 3.27 4.44 1.79
N LEU A 113 3.55 4.34 3.08
CA LEU A 113 2.59 4.27 4.18
C LEU A 113 2.79 5.42 5.17
N ASP A 114 3.80 6.25 4.95
CA ASP A 114 4.26 7.32 5.83
C ASP A 114 3.16 8.34 6.16
N GLY A 115 3.31 9.02 7.31
CA GLY A 115 2.35 10.03 7.75
C GLY A 115 0.94 9.50 8.08
N ASN A 116 0.83 8.22 8.47
CA ASN A 116 -0.42 7.61 8.96
C ASN A 116 -0.20 7.02 10.35
N PRO A 117 -1.14 7.14 11.29
CA PRO A 117 -0.98 6.61 12.64
C PRO A 117 -1.19 5.07 12.69
N LEU A 118 -0.37 4.32 11.97
CA LEU A 118 -0.49 2.87 11.83
C LEU A 118 -0.08 2.12 13.11
N GLY A 119 1.02 2.53 13.73
CA GLY A 119 1.56 1.84 14.91
C GLY A 119 2.08 0.44 14.61
N GLY A 120 2.34 -0.31 15.68
CA GLY A 120 2.86 -1.67 15.62
C GLY A 120 4.37 -1.73 15.50
N GLU A 121 4.88 -2.91 15.23
CA GLU A 121 6.31 -3.17 15.08
C GLU A 121 6.61 -3.59 13.64
N ILE A 122 7.80 -3.22 13.17
CA ILE A 122 8.33 -3.78 11.93
C ILE A 122 9.01 -5.09 12.27
N LEU A 123 8.50 -6.18 11.72
CA LEU A 123 9.06 -7.52 11.91
C LEU A 123 9.87 -7.95 10.67
N GLU A 124 10.25 -9.22 10.65
CA GLU A 124 11.05 -9.80 9.57
C GLU A 124 10.33 -9.82 8.19
N SER A 125 9.02 -9.66 8.16
CA SER A 125 8.21 -9.68 6.95
C SER A 125 8.63 -8.64 5.92
N VAL A 126 9.23 -7.51 6.35
CA VAL A 126 9.83 -6.51 5.43
C VAL A 126 10.82 -7.16 4.48
N GLY A 127 11.60 -8.15 4.96
CA GLY A 127 12.54 -8.91 4.14
C GLY A 127 11.89 -9.78 3.07
N ASN A 128 10.59 -10.06 3.21
CA ASN A 128 9.81 -10.87 2.27
C ASN A 128 9.04 -10.04 1.23
N LEU A 129 9.15 -8.71 1.30
CA LEU A 129 8.61 -7.85 0.26
C LEU A 129 9.29 -8.11 -1.09
N SER A 130 8.68 -7.60 -2.15
CA SER A 130 9.17 -7.76 -3.52
C SER A 130 10.67 -7.52 -3.65
N LYS A 131 11.38 -8.41 -4.37
CA LYS A 131 12.81 -8.28 -4.68
C LYS A 131 13.13 -7.07 -5.57
N VAL A 132 12.13 -6.50 -6.22
CA VAL A 132 12.26 -5.30 -7.06
C VAL A 132 11.83 -4.03 -6.35
N LEU A 133 11.50 -4.11 -5.04
CA LEU A 133 11.13 -2.94 -4.25
C LEU A 133 12.33 -1.98 -4.14
N GLY A 134 12.19 -0.81 -4.74
CA GLY A 134 13.22 0.22 -4.75
C GLY A 134 12.99 1.34 -3.73
N LYS A 135 11.73 1.52 -3.28
CA LYS A 135 11.37 2.61 -2.36
C LYS A 135 10.34 2.15 -1.34
N LEU A 136 10.67 2.33 -0.06
CA LEU A 136 9.83 2.04 1.09
C LEU A 136 9.78 3.27 1.99
N TYR A 137 8.61 3.89 2.14
CA TYR A 137 8.36 5.03 3.02
C TYR A 137 7.36 4.64 4.10
N ILE A 138 7.81 4.64 5.36
CA ILE A 138 7.02 4.31 6.54
C ILE A 138 7.33 5.26 7.71
N GLY A 139 7.87 6.45 7.41
CA GLY A 139 8.14 7.48 8.42
C GLY A 139 6.85 8.06 9.01
N GLU A 140 6.94 8.71 10.15
CA GLU A 140 5.83 9.39 10.84
C GLU A 140 4.58 8.49 11.05
N SER A 141 4.78 7.19 11.27
CA SER A 141 3.71 6.18 11.32
C SER A 141 3.55 5.54 12.70
N ARG A 142 4.16 6.10 13.75
CA ARG A 142 4.12 5.60 15.15
C ARG A 142 4.57 4.14 15.29
N ILE A 143 5.50 3.72 14.43
CA ILE A 143 6.05 2.37 14.44
C ILE A 143 7.14 2.28 15.48
N SER A 144 7.23 1.17 16.17
CA SER A 144 8.26 0.84 17.15
C SER A 144 9.05 -0.41 16.75
N GLY A 145 9.96 -0.84 17.62
CA GLY A 145 10.69 -2.08 17.46
C GLY A 145 12.10 -1.92 16.88
N ASN A 146 12.73 -3.05 16.63
CA ASN A 146 14.11 -3.13 16.14
C ASN A 146 14.12 -3.67 14.71
N ILE A 147 14.78 -2.96 13.82
CA ILE A 147 14.93 -3.43 12.43
C ILE A 147 16.04 -4.47 12.38
N LEU A 148 15.68 -5.74 12.25
CA LEU A 148 16.61 -6.83 12.00
C LEU A 148 16.83 -6.95 10.49
N ILE A 149 17.92 -6.37 10.00
CA ILE A 149 18.39 -6.61 8.63
C ILE A 149 19.25 -7.87 8.67
N HIS A 150 18.71 -9.01 8.29
CA HIS A 150 19.53 -10.18 8.02
C HIS A 150 20.27 -9.96 6.68
N ALA A 151 21.51 -9.50 6.77
CA ALA A 151 22.44 -9.67 5.66
C ALA A 151 22.57 -11.17 5.40
N SER A 152 22.20 -11.64 4.21
CA SER A 152 22.51 -13.00 3.77
C SER A 152 24.01 -13.19 3.89
N GLN A 153 24.46 -13.94 4.91
CA GLN A 153 25.84 -14.38 4.99
C GLN A 153 26.08 -15.34 3.83
N GLY A 154 26.70 -14.85 2.77
CA GLY A 154 27.30 -15.69 1.77
C GLY A 154 28.32 -16.59 2.47
N SER A 155 27.99 -17.87 2.59
CA SER A 155 28.88 -18.90 3.08
C SER A 155 30.04 -19.03 2.11
N HIS A 156 31.12 -18.30 2.36
CA HIS A 156 32.44 -18.63 1.82
C HIS A 156 32.97 -19.85 2.58
N GLN A 157 32.61 -21.03 2.16
CA GLN A 157 33.34 -22.22 2.53
C GLN A 157 34.70 -22.17 1.78
N ARG A 158 35.73 -21.72 2.47
CA ARG A 158 37.12 -22.00 2.06
C ARG A 158 37.34 -23.50 2.23
N LYS A 159 37.37 -24.22 1.12
CA LYS A 159 37.99 -25.57 1.09
C LYS A 159 39.49 -25.42 1.35
N LYS A 160 39.95 -26.10 2.41
CA LYS A 160 41.36 -26.46 2.60
C LYS A 160 41.66 -27.66 1.76
#